data_cb32979a29b29ce1e0102552bafb06d3
#
_entry.id   cb32979a29b29ce1e0102552bafb06d3
#
_cell.length_a   1.000
_cell.length_b   1.000
_cell.length_c   1.000
_cell.angle_alpha   90.00
_cell.angle_beta   90.00
_cell.angle_gamma   90.00
#
_symmetry.space_group_name_H-M   'P 1'
#
loop_
_entity.id
_entity.type
_entity.pdbx_description
1 polymer ?
#
loop_
_entity_poly.entity_id
_entity_poly.type
_entity_poly.pdbx_seq_one_letter_code
_entity_poly.pdbx_strand_id
1 'polypeptide(L)'
;MSWCRCNRPPVRRFDGDRLVIASHNAGKLREIAALLAPFGITVSSAADHGLKEPEETEDTFVGNARIKAHFAAQATGLPALSDDSGITVDALDGQPGVYTADWAETPNGRDFPMAMTKVWTMLEEKSAPLPRKAAFNATLVLAWPDGHDEVFKGRAEGEVVWPARGDKGFGFDPMFLPAGETETFGEMDPNRKHEMSHRADAFRKLVTGCFA
;
A
#
# COMPACT_ATOMS: atom_id res chain seq x y z
N MET A 1 28.84 -14.71 25.54
CA MET A 1 27.41 -14.39 25.31
C MET A 1 27.14 -14.54 23.83
N SER A 2 26.54 -15.67 23.45
CA SER A 2 26.28 -16.03 22.05
C SER A 2 25.00 -15.29 21.60
N TRP A 3 25.13 -14.44 20.58
CA TRP A 3 23.99 -13.79 19.94
C TRP A 3 23.22 -14.84 19.14
N CYS A 4 22.00 -15.16 19.56
CA CYS A 4 21.06 -15.94 18.75
C CYS A 4 20.83 -15.17 17.44
N ARG A 5 21.45 -15.63 16.36
CA ARG A 5 21.00 -15.30 15.01
C ARG A 5 19.58 -15.85 14.89
N CYS A 6 18.59 -14.97 14.81
CA CYS A 6 17.25 -15.37 14.39
C CYS A 6 17.36 -16.04 13.02
N ASN A 7 17.26 -17.36 13.02
CA ASN A 7 17.23 -18.18 11.81
C ASN A 7 15.85 -17.99 11.17
N ARG A 8 15.61 -16.85 10.49
CA ARG A 8 14.47 -16.78 9.58
C ARG A 8 14.78 -17.74 8.43
N PRO A 9 13.82 -18.59 8.03
CA PRO A 9 13.99 -19.38 6.82
C PRO A 9 14.29 -18.43 5.64
N PRO A 10 15.08 -18.89 4.67
CA PRO A 10 15.35 -18.07 3.49
C PRO A 10 14.03 -17.69 2.81
N VAL A 11 13.93 -16.43 2.37
CA VAL A 11 12.78 -15.93 1.61
C VAL A 11 12.58 -16.80 0.37
N ARG A 12 11.33 -17.21 0.13
CA ARG A 12 11.00 -18.04 -1.03
C ARG A 12 11.12 -17.23 -2.32
N ARG A 13 11.85 -17.76 -3.29
CA ARG A 13 11.96 -17.16 -4.62
C ARG A 13 10.70 -17.38 -5.44
N PHE A 14 10.39 -16.39 -6.26
CA PHE A 14 9.37 -16.51 -7.29
C PHE A 14 10.03 -17.06 -8.56
N ASP A 15 9.65 -18.27 -8.93
CA ASP A 15 10.18 -19.02 -10.08
C ASP A 15 9.14 -19.19 -11.21
N GLY A 16 7.99 -18.50 -11.10
CA GLY A 16 6.91 -18.54 -12.06
C GLY A 16 7.01 -17.44 -13.13
N ASP A 17 6.15 -17.57 -14.14
CA ASP A 17 5.95 -16.58 -15.23
C ASP A 17 4.59 -15.88 -15.17
N ARG A 18 3.72 -16.26 -14.23
CA ARG A 18 2.36 -15.76 -14.05
C ARG A 18 2.10 -15.34 -12.61
N LEU A 19 1.49 -14.18 -12.45
CA LEU A 19 1.18 -13.60 -11.15
C LEU A 19 -0.21 -12.94 -11.17
N VAL A 20 -1.01 -13.19 -10.13
CA VAL A 20 -2.29 -12.51 -9.94
C VAL A 20 -2.10 -11.30 -9.04
N ILE A 21 -2.55 -10.12 -9.44
CA ILE A 21 -2.65 -8.96 -8.53
C ILE A 21 -4.01 -9.01 -7.83
N ALA A 22 -3.99 -9.29 -6.54
CA ALA A 22 -5.17 -9.43 -5.69
C ALA A 22 -5.66 -8.04 -5.22
N SER A 23 -6.12 -7.23 -6.16
CA SER A 23 -6.67 -5.89 -5.90
C SER A 23 -7.74 -5.53 -6.92
N HIS A 24 -8.74 -4.74 -6.49
CA HIS A 24 -9.76 -4.12 -7.35
C HIS A 24 -9.51 -2.61 -7.51
N ASN A 25 -8.53 -2.05 -6.82
CA ASN A 25 -8.15 -0.64 -6.94
C ASN A 25 -7.33 -0.39 -8.21
N ALA A 26 -7.93 0.28 -9.20
CA ALA A 26 -7.29 0.56 -10.48
C ALA A 26 -5.98 1.36 -10.38
N GLY A 27 -5.84 2.22 -9.37
CA GLY A 27 -4.60 2.96 -9.10
C GLY A 27 -3.46 2.02 -8.68
N LYS A 28 -3.73 1.16 -7.69
CA LYS A 28 -2.78 0.15 -7.21
C LYS A 28 -2.40 -0.84 -8.32
N LEU A 29 -3.39 -1.31 -9.10
CA LEU A 29 -3.16 -2.23 -10.22
C LEU A 29 -2.17 -1.64 -11.23
N ARG A 30 -2.37 -0.39 -11.65
CA ARG A 30 -1.46 0.28 -12.60
C ARG A 30 -0.05 0.42 -12.04
N GLU A 31 0.09 0.87 -10.78
CA GLU A 31 1.40 1.05 -10.16
C GLU A 31 2.14 -0.29 -10.00
N ILE A 32 1.48 -1.35 -9.54
CA ILE A 32 2.10 -2.67 -9.36
C ILE A 32 2.45 -3.29 -10.72
N ALA A 33 1.56 -3.20 -11.71
CA ALA A 33 1.83 -3.74 -13.05
C ALA A 33 3.04 -3.03 -13.71
N ALA A 34 3.15 -1.70 -13.56
CA ALA A 34 4.30 -0.95 -14.07
C ALA A 34 5.62 -1.39 -13.40
N LEU A 35 5.58 -1.63 -12.09
CA LEU A 35 6.76 -2.10 -11.33
C LEU A 35 7.16 -3.54 -11.71
N LEU A 36 6.22 -4.40 -12.08
CA LEU A 36 6.47 -5.80 -12.49
C LEU A 36 6.88 -5.95 -13.97
N ALA A 37 6.56 -4.97 -14.81
CA ALA A 37 6.83 -5.05 -16.25
C ALA A 37 8.29 -5.43 -16.62
N PRO A 38 9.34 -4.93 -15.94
CA PRO A 38 10.73 -5.28 -16.27
C PRO A 38 11.09 -6.75 -16.04
N PHE A 39 10.27 -7.51 -15.29
CA PHE A 39 10.56 -8.90 -14.93
C PHE A 39 9.98 -9.92 -15.91
N GLY A 40 9.28 -9.48 -16.97
CA GLY A 40 8.70 -10.36 -17.98
C GLY A 40 7.58 -11.27 -17.47
N ILE A 41 6.95 -10.91 -16.33
CA ILE A 41 5.89 -11.69 -15.70
C ILE A 41 4.56 -11.33 -16.35
N THR A 42 3.78 -12.36 -16.71
CA THR A 42 2.40 -12.17 -17.16
C THR A 42 1.51 -11.89 -15.95
N VAL A 43 0.98 -10.69 -15.89
CA VAL A 43 0.14 -10.23 -14.77
C VAL A 43 -1.33 -10.30 -15.16
N SER A 44 -2.17 -10.84 -14.26
CA SER A 44 -3.63 -10.75 -14.33
C SER A 44 -4.17 -10.14 -13.03
N SER A 45 -5.33 -9.51 -13.08
CA SER A 45 -6.00 -8.98 -11.89
C SER A 45 -6.96 -10.02 -11.28
N ALA A 46 -7.35 -9.84 -10.02
CA ALA A 46 -8.43 -10.64 -9.41
C ALA A 46 -9.74 -10.57 -10.22
N ALA A 47 -10.04 -9.40 -10.80
CA ALA A 47 -11.21 -9.20 -11.65
C ALA A 47 -11.17 -10.04 -12.93
N ASP A 48 -10.01 -10.23 -13.55
CA ASP A 48 -9.84 -11.07 -14.76
C ASP A 48 -10.18 -12.54 -14.46
N HIS A 49 -10.12 -12.96 -13.20
CA HIS A 49 -10.50 -14.28 -12.73
C HIS A 49 -11.92 -14.33 -12.12
N GLY A 50 -12.68 -13.23 -12.22
CA GLY A 50 -14.03 -13.15 -11.69
C GLY A 50 -14.11 -13.19 -10.16
N LEU A 51 -13.00 -12.94 -9.47
CA LEU A 51 -12.95 -12.96 -8.01
C LEU A 51 -13.54 -11.67 -7.44
N LYS A 52 -14.37 -11.83 -6.40
CA LYS A 52 -14.82 -10.70 -5.57
C LYS A 52 -13.75 -10.33 -4.58
N GLU A 53 -13.76 -9.08 -4.14
CA GLU A 53 -12.89 -8.62 -3.06
C GLU A 53 -13.32 -9.30 -1.75
N PRO A 54 -12.39 -10.00 -1.06
CA PRO A 54 -12.72 -10.57 0.25
C PRO A 54 -12.88 -9.45 1.29
N GLU A 55 -13.66 -9.70 2.32
CA GLU A 55 -13.82 -8.78 3.44
C GLU A 55 -12.51 -8.63 4.20
N GLU A 56 -12.10 -7.39 4.46
CA GLU A 56 -10.90 -7.04 5.23
C GLU A 56 -11.27 -6.99 6.72
N THR A 57 -11.00 -8.07 7.45
CA THR A 57 -11.44 -8.23 8.85
C THR A 57 -10.34 -7.98 9.87
N GLU A 58 -9.12 -7.72 9.42
CA GLU A 58 -7.96 -7.55 10.29
C GLU A 58 -7.70 -6.06 10.59
N ASP A 59 -7.11 -5.80 11.75
CA ASP A 59 -6.75 -4.45 12.21
C ASP A 59 -5.34 -4.02 11.78
N THR A 60 -4.69 -4.81 10.94
CA THR A 60 -3.33 -4.56 10.44
C THR A 60 -3.24 -4.66 8.93
N PHE A 61 -2.39 -3.83 8.32
CA PHE A 61 -2.08 -3.92 6.89
C PHE A 61 -1.59 -5.31 6.47
N VAL A 62 -0.83 -6.00 7.34
CA VAL A 62 -0.35 -7.37 7.05
C VAL A 62 -1.51 -8.34 7.01
N GLY A 63 -2.41 -8.28 7.99
CA GLY A 63 -3.58 -9.16 8.07
C GLY A 63 -4.46 -9.04 6.82
N ASN A 64 -4.86 -7.81 6.49
CA ASN A 64 -5.71 -7.55 5.32
C ASN A 64 -5.02 -7.91 4.00
N ALA A 65 -3.72 -7.60 3.85
CA ALA A 65 -2.97 -8.02 2.68
C ALA A 65 -2.91 -9.55 2.55
N ARG A 66 -2.72 -10.29 3.66
CA ARG A 66 -2.75 -11.76 3.67
C ARG A 66 -4.10 -12.33 3.25
N ILE A 67 -5.20 -11.80 3.77
CA ILE A 67 -6.55 -12.23 3.37
C ILE A 67 -6.68 -12.16 1.85
N LYS A 68 -6.34 -11.02 1.25
CA LYS A 68 -6.44 -10.81 -0.20
C LYS A 68 -5.53 -11.75 -1.00
N ALA A 69 -4.26 -11.86 -0.60
CA ALA A 69 -3.27 -12.64 -1.33
C ALA A 69 -3.61 -14.15 -1.30
N HIS A 70 -3.89 -14.69 -0.12
CA HIS A 70 -4.23 -16.12 0.02
C HIS A 70 -5.54 -16.47 -0.66
N PHE A 71 -6.57 -15.60 -0.56
CA PHE A 71 -7.82 -15.81 -1.26
C PHE A 71 -7.61 -15.93 -2.78
N ALA A 72 -6.86 -15.00 -3.37
CA ALA A 72 -6.58 -15.04 -4.80
C ALA A 72 -5.70 -16.23 -5.20
N ALA A 73 -4.66 -16.54 -4.42
CA ALA A 73 -3.77 -17.66 -4.71
C ALA A 73 -4.50 -19.01 -4.68
N GLN A 74 -5.35 -19.22 -3.68
CA GLN A 74 -6.13 -20.45 -3.56
C GLN A 74 -7.19 -20.58 -4.66
N ALA A 75 -7.87 -19.48 -4.99
CA ALA A 75 -8.92 -19.50 -6.00
C ALA A 75 -8.40 -19.71 -7.42
N THR A 76 -7.19 -19.20 -7.73
CA THR A 76 -6.63 -19.24 -9.08
C THR A 76 -5.61 -20.38 -9.30
N GLY A 77 -5.09 -20.97 -8.21
CA GLY A 77 -3.96 -21.91 -8.29
C GLY A 77 -2.65 -21.27 -8.74
N LEU A 78 -2.55 -19.93 -8.73
CA LEU A 78 -1.36 -19.15 -9.13
C LEU A 78 -0.83 -18.37 -7.92
N PRO A 79 0.47 -18.02 -7.89
CA PRO A 79 0.95 -17.04 -6.93
C PRO A 79 0.18 -15.72 -7.06
N ALA A 80 -0.11 -15.09 -5.93
CA ALA A 80 -0.86 -13.83 -5.90
C ALA A 80 -0.16 -12.77 -5.05
N LEU A 81 -0.10 -11.56 -5.58
CA LEU A 81 0.45 -10.38 -4.91
C LEU A 81 -0.69 -9.44 -4.51
N SER A 82 -0.80 -9.17 -3.23
CA SER A 82 -1.70 -8.15 -2.70
C SER A 82 -0.95 -6.91 -2.24
N ASP A 83 -1.67 -5.80 -2.16
CA ASP A 83 -1.25 -4.56 -1.51
C ASP A 83 -2.32 -4.15 -0.50
N ASP A 84 -1.92 -3.94 0.73
CA ASP A 84 -2.70 -3.17 1.68
C ASP A 84 -1.91 -1.95 2.14
N SER A 85 -2.52 -0.76 2.02
CA SER A 85 -1.82 0.51 2.18
C SER A 85 -2.73 1.60 2.68
N GLY A 86 -2.16 2.52 3.44
CA GLY A 86 -2.87 3.66 3.98
C GLY A 86 -1.95 4.71 4.57
N ILE A 87 -2.55 5.84 4.96
CA ILE A 87 -1.86 6.91 5.65
C ILE A 87 -2.02 6.75 7.17
N THR A 88 -0.93 6.93 7.91
CA THR A 88 -0.94 7.04 9.36
C THR A 88 -0.53 8.45 9.76
N VAL A 89 -1.25 9.06 10.71
CA VAL A 89 -0.97 10.41 11.21
C VAL A 89 -0.65 10.33 12.70
N ASP A 90 0.55 10.72 13.09
CA ASP A 90 1.06 10.52 14.45
C ASP A 90 0.18 11.15 15.52
N ALA A 91 -0.26 12.40 15.32
CA ALA A 91 -1.13 13.11 16.25
C ALA A 91 -2.55 12.55 16.35
N LEU A 92 -2.92 11.64 15.47
CA LEU A 92 -4.19 10.91 15.47
C LEU A 92 -4.01 9.44 15.88
N ASP A 93 -2.95 9.14 16.65
CA ASP A 93 -2.64 7.78 17.13
C ASP A 93 -2.57 6.74 15.98
N GLY A 94 -2.05 7.17 14.82
CA GLY A 94 -1.91 6.36 13.62
C GLY A 94 -3.16 6.26 12.75
N GLN A 95 -4.26 6.92 13.11
CA GLN A 95 -5.45 6.95 12.25
C GLN A 95 -5.22 7.82 11.01
N PRO A 96 -5.92 7.54 9.88
CA PRO A 96 -6.89 6.46 9.65
C PRO A 96 -6.29 5.05 9.56
N GLY A 97 -4.98 4.88 9.29
CA GLY A 97 -4.33 3.58 9.23
C GLY A 97 -4.96 2.65 8.19
N VAL A 98 -5.33 1.43 8.59
CA VAL A 98 -5.98 0.44 7.72
C VAL A 98 -7.33 0.93 7.17
N TYR A 99 -8.00 1.83 7.88
CA TYR A 99 -9.29 2.41 7.51
C TYR A 99 -9.17 3.62 6.57
N THR A 100 -8.01 3.82 5.93
CA THR A 100 -7.76 4.97 5.04
C THR A 100 -8.79 5.07 3.91
N ALA A 101 -9.20 3.94 3.32
CA ALA A 101 -10.20 3.91 2.27
C ALA A 101 -11.62 4.06 2.83
N ASP A 102 -11.90 3.46 3.99
CA ASP A 102 -13.22 3.48 4.63
C ASP A 102 -13.62 4.90 5.05
N TRP A 103 -12.63 5.71 5.48
CA TRP A 103 -12.89 7.12 5.81
C TRP A 103 -13.37 7.95 4.63
N ALA A 104 -13.13 7.49 3.40
CA ALA A 104 -13.60 8.13 2.19
C ALA A 104 -14.94 7.54 1.69
N GLU A 105 -15.46 6.47 2.28
CA GLU A 105 -16.68 5.83 1.78
C GLU A 105 -17.92 6.69 1.95
N THR A 106 -18.71 6.77 0.88
CA THR A 106 -20.01 7.43 0.84
C THR A 106 -20.99 6.55 0.05
N PRO A 107 -22.32 6.79 0.16
CA PRO A 107 -23.30 6.09 -0.66
C PRO A 107 -23.08 6.19 -2.17
N ASN A 108 -22.33 7.23 -2.61
CA ASN A 108 -22.05 7.51 -4.03
C ASN A 108 -20.62 7.07 -4.45
N GLY A 109 -19.89 6.33 -3.61
CA GLY A 109 -18.50 5.95 -3.81
C GLY A 109 -17.54 6.69 -2.89
N ARG A 110 -16.25 6.64 -3.18
CA ARG A 110 -15.22 7.22 -2.31
C ARG A 110 -15.00 8.71 -2.57
N ASP A 111 -15.08 9.50 -1.50
CA ASP A 111 -14.81 10.96 -1.47
C ASP A 111 -13.54 11.21 -0.63
N PHE A 112 -12.39 11.22 -1.27
CA PHE A 112 -11.11 11.51 -0.59
C PHE A 112 -10.96 12.97 -0.16
N PRO A 113 -11.44 13.99 -0.88
CA PRO A 113 -11.53 15.35 -0.37
C PRO A 113 -12.25 15.47 0.98
N MET A 114 -13.37 14.78 1.15
CA MET A 114 -14.08 14.70 2.43
C MET A 114 -13.20 14.04 3.51
N ALA A 115 -12.55 12.90 3.20
CA ALA A 115 -11.69 12.20 4.14
C ALA A 115 -10.47 13.04 4.56
N MET A 116 -9.83 13.76 3.62
CA MET A 116 -8.74 14.69 3.91
C MET A 116 -9.19 15.85 4.81
N THR A 117 -10.38 16.42 4.55
CA THR A 117 -10.98 17.45 5.40
C THR A 117 -11.22 16.93 6.81
N LYS A 118 -11.73 15.69 6.94
CA LYS A 118 -11.93 15.04 8.26
C LYS A 118 -10.62 14.92 9.03
N VAL A 119 -9.55 14.42 8.40
CA VAL A 119 -8.22 14.31 9.03
C VAL A 119 -7.76 15.69 9.51
N TRP A 120 -7.86 16.71 8.65
CA TRP A 120 -7.42 18.06 9.02
C TRP A 120 -8.22 18.64 10.18
N THR A 121 -9.55 18.52 10.16
CA THR A 121 -10.44 18.97 11.24
C THR A 121 -10.08 18.32 12.58
N MET A 122 -9.86 17.01 12.60
CA MET A 122 -9.46 16.30 13.83
C MET A 122 -8.11 16.79 14.37
N LEU A 123 -7.17 17.16 13.49
CA LEU A 123 -5.88 17.73 13.89
C LEU A 123 -6.03 19.14 14.48
N GLU A 124 -6.94 19.96 13.92
CA GLU A 124 -7.27 21.29 14.48
C GLU A 124 -7.93 21.15 15.85
N GLU A 125 -8.92 20.27 16.00
CA GLU A 125 -9.62 19.99 17.26
C GLU A 125 -8.66 19.53 18.36
N LYS A 126 -7.67 18.71 18.02
CA LYS A 126 -6.60 18.28 18.95
C LYS A 126 -5.53 19.36 19.16
N SER A 127 -5.61 20.51 18.48
CA SER A 127 -4.54 21.53 18.50
C SER A 127 -3.17 20.93 18.21
N ALA A 128 -3.10 19.96 17.27
CA ALA A 128 -1.89 19.25 16.95
C ALA A 128 -0.81 20.21 16.41
N PRO A 129 0.41 20.20 17.00
CA PRO A 129 1.48 21.10 16.59
C PRO A 129 2.01 20.78 15.18
N LEU A 130 2.57 21.78 14.52
CA LEU A 130 3.33 21.61 13.30
C LEU A 130 4.79 21.17 13.59
N PRO A 131 5.44 20.38 12.72
CA PRO A 131 4.86 19.72 11.55
C PRO A 131 3.93 18.55 11.97
N ARG A 132 2.83 18.36 11.25
CA ARG A 132 1.87 17.27 11.50
C ARG A 132 2.35 15.99 10.83
N LYS A 133 3.23 15.29 11.54
CA LYS A 133 3.90 14.09 11.02
C LYS A 133 2.91 13.01 10.60
N ALA A 134 3.20 12.42 9.46
CA ALA A 134 2.43 11.34 8.86
C ALA A 134 3.34 10.42 8.06
N ALA A 135 2.83 9.24 7.74
CA ALA A 135 3.51 8.35 6.80
C ALA A 135 2.50 7.60 5.94
N PHE A 136 2.82 7.43 4.68
CA PHE A 136 2.20 6.38 3.88
C PHE A 136 2.88 5.04 4.15
N ASN A 137 2.06 4.01 4.30
CA ASN A 137 2.50 2.63 4.51
C ASN A 137 1.97 1.76 3.37
N ALA A 138 2.77 0.82 2.90
CA ALA A 138 2.36 -0.25 2.01
C ALA A 138 2.82 -1.58 2.58
N THR A 139 1.97 -2.58 2.53
CA THR A 139 2.32 -3.97 2.81
C THR A 139 2.00 -4.81 1.59
N LEU A 140 3.04 -5.32 0.95
CA LEU A 140 2.92 -6.29 -0.12
C LEU A 140 3.00 -7.69 0.48
N VAL A 141 2.07 -8.55 0.10
CA VAL A 141 2.11 -9.98 0.44
C VAL A 141 2.09 -10.78 -0.85
N LEU A 142 3.16 -11.56 -1.07
CA LEU A 142 3.23 -12.56 -2.13
C LEU A 142 2.87 -13.91 -1.52
N ALA A 143 1.73 -14.48 -1.91
CA ALA A 143 1.26 -15.77 -1.43
C ALA A 143 1.27 -16.81 -2.55
N TRP A 144 1.56 -18.06 -2.18
CA TRP A 144 1.50 -19.22 -3.07
C TRP A 144 0.29 -20.10 -2.73
N PRO A 145 -0.19 -20.91 -3.68
CA PRO A 145 -1.33 -21.80 -3.46
C PRO A 145 -1.14 -22.84 -2.35
N ASP A 146 0.12 -23.13 -1.99
CA ASP A 146 0.46 -24.06 -0.91
C ASP A 146 0.34 -23.48 0.51
N GLY A 147 -0.07 -22.20 0.61
CA GLY A 147 -0.26 -21.51 1.88
C GLY A 147 0.98 -20.76 2.40
N HIS A 148 2.12 -20.82 1.70
CA HIS A 148 3.28 -20.00 2.03
C HIS A 148 3.05 -18.53 1.65
N ASP A 149 3.58 -17.60 2.43
CA ASP A 149 3.61 -16.17 2.07
C ASP A 149 4.92 -15.48 2.45
N GLU A 150 5.24 -14.41 1.71
CA GLU A 150 6.32 -13.48 2.01
C GLU A 150 5.77 -12.06 2.12
N VAL A 151 6.22 -11.32 3.14
CA VAL A 151 5.68 -10.01 3.50
C VAL A 151 6.74 -8.92 3.35
N PHE A 152 6.43 -7.87 2.60
CA PHE A 152 7.33 -6.75 2.36
C PHE A 152 6.63 -5.44 2.71
N LYS A 153 7.19 -4.71 3.69
CA LYS A 153 6.66 -3.43 4.17
C LYS A 153 7.47 -2.29 3.62
N GLY A 154 6.78 -1.29 3.09
CA GLY A 154 7.36 -0.04 2.66
C GLY A 154 6.70 1.15 3.36
N ARG A 155 7.47 2.22 3.52
CA ARG A 155 7.04 3.42 4.23
C ARG A 155 7.63 4.65 3.56
N ALA A 156 6.80 5.69 3.41
CA ALA A 156 7.24 7.03 3.04
C ALA A 156 6.86 7.98 4.18
N GLU A 157 7.84 8.58 4.80
CA GLU A 157 7.62 9.55 5.88
C GLU A 157 7.40 10.96 5.32
N GLY A 158 6.63 11.77 6.05
CA GLY A 158 6.33 13.13 5.66
C GLY A 158 5.41 13.79 6.67
N GLU A 159 4.62 14.72 6.18
CA GLU A 159 3.63 15.44 6.97
C GLU A 159 2.35 15.66 6.16
N VAL A 160 1.24 15.87 6.87
CA VAL A 160 0.01 16.35 6.25
C VAL A 160 -0.01 17.87 6.23
N VAL A 161 -0.36 18.42 5.07
CA VAL A 161 -0.44 19.86 4.81
C VAL A 161 -1.84 20.26 4.40
N TRP A 162 -2.17 21.53 4.62
CA TRP A 162 -3.45 22.12 4.24
C TRP A 162 -3.28 23.56 3.76
N PRO A 163 -4.03 23.99 2.73
CA PRO A 163 -4.96 23.18 1.95
C PRO A 163 -4.26 22.05 1.18
N ALA A 164 -5.00 21.00 0.81
CA ALA A 164 -4.53 19.96 -0.07
C ALA A 164 -4.14 20.54 -1.44
N ARG A 165 -3.03 20.06 -2.05
CA ARG A 165 -2.44 20.63 -3.27
C ARG A 165 -2.20 19.57 -4.34
N GLY A 166 -2.49 19.91 -5.60
CA GLY A 166 -2.31 19.04 -6.75
C GLY A 166 -3.51 18.13 -7.00
N ASP A 167 -3.53 17.57 -8.19
CA ASP A 167 -4.58 16.72 -8.74
C ASP A 167 -4.05 15.40 -9.30
N LYS A 168 -2.74 15.16 -9.15
CA LYS A 168 -2.10 13.91 -9.56
C LYS A 168 -2.23 12.85 -8.48
N GLY A 169 -2.02 11.59 -8.87
CA GLY A 169 -2.10 10.47 -7.96
C GLY A 169 -3.54 10.08 -7.58
N PHE A 170 -3.74 9.66 -6.36
CA PHE A 170 -5.05 9.26 -5.82
C PHE A 170 -5.05 9.26 -4.29
N GLY A 171 -6.26 9.21 -3.71
CA GLY A 171 -6.42 9.08 -2.26
C GLY A 171 -5.98 10.35 -1.52
N PHE A 172 -5.10 10.18 -0.56
CA PHE A 172 -4.57 11.25 0.28
C PHE A 172 -3.32 11.95 -0.29
N ASP A 173 -2.93 11.64 -1.53
CA ASP A 173 -1.74 12.24 -2.17
C ASP A 173 -1.72 13.79 -2.13
N PRO A 174 -2.85 14.50 -2.34
CA PRO A 174 -2.85 15.97 -2.32
C PRO A 174 -2.55 16.61 -0.96
N MET A 175 -2.74 15.89 0.14
CA MET A 175 -2.43 16.44 1.47
C MET A 175 -1.12 15.90 2.08
N PHE A 176 -0.41 15.00 1.39
CA PHE A 176 0.82 14.40 1.89
C PHE A 176 2.06 15.05 1.27
N LEU A 177 2.86 15.70 2.09
CA LEU A 177 4.16 16.28 1.74
C LEU A 177 5.26 15.32 2.22
N PRO A 178 5.98 14.65 1.31
CA PRO A 178 7.07 13.75 1.69
C PRO A 178 8.22 14.50 2.38
N ALA A 179 8.92 13.83 3.28
CA ALA A 179 10.05 14.40 3.98
C ALA A 179 11.16 14.86 3.03
N GLY A 180 11.60 16.11 3.18
CA GLY A 180 12.65 16.71 2.34
C GLY A 180 12.16 17.27 1.01
N GLU A 181 10.87 17.18 0.71
CA GLU A 181 10.26 17.68 -0.51
C GLU A 181 9.49 19.00 -0.30
N THR A 182 9.21 19.70 -1.39
CA THR A 182 8.39 20.92 -1.40
C THR A 182 7.05 20.72 -2.11
N GLU A 183 6.91 19.63 -2.86
CA GLU A 183 5.71 19.21 -3.58
C GLU A 183 5.01 18.06 -2.85
N THR A 184 3.69 18.13 -2.73
CA THR A 184 2.91 16.99 -2.26
C THR A 184 2.94 15.85 -3.29
N PHE A 185 2.55 14.64 -2.89
CA PHE A 185 2.37 13.55 -3.87
C PHE A 185 1.30 13.88 -4.92
N GLY A 186 0.36 14.78 -4.61
CA GLY A 186 -0.63 15.28 -5.56
C GLY A 186 -0.09 16.29 -6.58
N GLU A 187 1.02 16.96 -6.29
CA GLU A 187 1.70 17.90 -7.20
C GLU A 187 2.81 17.21 -7.99
N MET A 188 3.42 16.16 -7.41
CA MET A 188 4.62 15.53 -7.91
C MET A 188 4.41 14.80 -9.25
N ASP A 189 5.45 14.79 -10.09
CA ASP A 189 5.46 13.93 -11.28
C ASP A 189 5.32 12.44 -10.87
N PRO A 190 4.46 11.68 -11.56
CA PRO A 190 4.23 10.26 -11.21
C PRO A 190 5.50 9.39 -11.19
N ASN A 191 6.47 9.63 -12.08
CA ASN A 191 7.71 8.85 -12.10
C ASN A 191 8.56 9.18 -10.87
N ARG A 192 8.66 10.46 -10.50
CA ARG A 192 9.36 10.89 -9.29
C ARG A 192 8.70 10.32 -8.03
N LYS A 193 7.37 10.34 -7.96
CA LYS A 193 6.62 9.69 -6.88
C LYS A 193 6.93 8.19 -6.82
N HIS A 194 7.02 7.50 -7.97
CA HIS A 194 7.35 6.07 -8.05
C HIS A 194 8.74 5.74 -7.47
N GLU A 195 9.69 6.67 -7.50
CA GLU A 195 11.03 6.43 -6.96
C GLU A 195 11.07 6.45 -5.43
N MET A 196 10.18 7.23 -4.78
CA MET A 196 10.22 7.48 -3.33
C MET A 196 8.99 7.01 -2.56
N SER A 197 7.97 6.50 -3.23
CA SER A 197 6.73 6.12 -2.56
C SER A 197 6.89 4.90 -1.64
N HIS A 198 5.99 4.79 -0.67
CA HIS A 198 5.86 3.62 0.20
C HIS A 198 5.74 2.31 -0.58
N ARG A 199 5.00 2.33 -1.71
CA ARG A 199 4.84 1.14 -2.56
C ARG A 199 6.12 0.78 -3.29
N ALA A 200 6.86 1.76 -3.79
CA ALA A 200 8.17 1.53 -4.40
C ALA A 200 9.19 0.97 -3.40
N ASP A 201 9.16 1.44 -2.14
CA ASP A 201 10.01 0.89 -1.08
C ASP A 201 9.67 -0.58 -0.76
N ALA A 202 8.38 -0.90 -0.59
CA ALA A 202 7.93 -2.28 -0.42
C ALA A 202 8.31 -3.17 -1.61
N PHE A 203 8.14 -2.64 -2.83
CA PHE A 203 8.45 -3.36 -4.06
C PHE A 203 9.96 -3.64 -4.23
N ARG A 204 10.84 -2.69 -3.93
CA ARG A 204 12.29 -2.94 -3.93
C ARG A 204 12.67 -4.10 -3.00
N LYS A 205 12.04 -4.18 -1.83
CA LYS A 205 12.25 -5.29 -0.87
C LYS A 205 11.72 -6.62 -1.40
N LEU A 206 10.54 -6.61 -2.04
CA LEU A 206 9.98 -7.78 -2.73
C LEU A 206 10.91 -8.28 -3.83
N VAL A 207 11.42 -7.39 -4.68
CA VAL A 207 12.34 -7.74 -5.77
C VAL A 207 13.62 -8.36 -5.20
N THR A 208 14.24 -7.72 -4.22
CA THR A 208 15.45 -8.23 -3.59
C THR A 208 15.24 -9.61 -2.92
N GLY A 209 14.06 -9.83 -2.34
CA GLY A 209 13.74 -11.08 -1.66
C GLY A 209 13.35 -12.21 -2.61
N CYS A 210 12.42 -11.95 -3.54
CA CYS A 210 11.76 -13.00 -4.31
C CYS A 210 12.22 -13.09 -5.77
N PHE A 211 12.73 -12.00 -6.38
CA PHE A 211 13.01 -11.96 -7.83
C PHE A 211 14.51 -11.84 -8.17
N ALA A 212 15.36 -11.48 -7.20
CA ALA A 212 16.80 -11.30 -7.42
C ALA A 212 17.61 -12.59 -7.30
#